data_103c16fc1e32df8e093cf4005565798a
#
_entry.id   103c16fc1e32df8e093cf4005565798a
#
_cell.length_a   1.000
_cell.length_b   1.000
_cell.length_c   1.000
_cell.angle_alpha   90.00
_cell.angle_beta   90.00
_cell.angle_gamma   90.00
#
_symmetry.space_group_name_H-M   'P 1'
#
loop_
_entity.id
_entity.type
_entity.pdbx_description
1 polymer ?
#
loop_
_entity_poly.entity_id
_entity_poly.type
_entity_poly.pdbx_seq_one_letter_code
_entity_poly.pdbx_strand_id
1 'polypeptide(L)'
;MEEVNKEVTETRNLNFLEEIIEADLASGKHESIMTRFPPEPNGYLHIGHAKSICINFGLAKKYGGKTNLRFDDTNPVKEDTEYVDSIKEDIKWLGFDWENERYASDYFDQLYDWAEELIKKGLAYVDDQTQEEIRAGRGTVQVPGTESPYRNRSVEENLELFRGMRDGKYAEGEKVLRAKIDMAHPNMLFRDPLLYRIIHAHHHRTGDKWCIYPMYDYAHGQSDSIENITHSICTLEFDVHRPLYDWFIEKLGIFPSHQYEFARLNLTYTVMSKRKLLELVKNNFVNGWDDPRMPTICGIRRRGYTPESIRMFAEKVGVAKREQLIDLQLMEWCVRQDLNERSNRYMVVPDPVKLTITNWEPGKVEWFDAPLNPADPEGPSRKVPFTGEVYIERNDFMEEPPKKYFRLKPDGEVRLKYTYIIKCQEVVKDAEGNIVEIKCTYDPTSKPGAGEWRTVKGTIHWVSTEHAKEVELRLYDKLFTEAQMGQIPEGEDYKSYLNPESLVLAKGYAEPALLEDNSGIAVQFERVGYFFKDPDSTPDHFVFNKTTSLKDSFKF
;
A
#
# COMPACT_ATOMS: atom_id res chain seq x y z
N MET A 1 12.06 16.32 55.05
CA MET A 1 11.12 15.50 54.27
C MET A 1 11.53 15.71 52.83
N GLU A 2 12.34 14.78 52.32
CA GLU A 2 12.81 14.79 50.92
C GLU A 2 11.70 14.19 50.07
N GLU A 3 11.21 14.98 49.11
CA GLU A 3 10.35 14.49 48.05
C GLU A 3 11.17 13.64 47.07
N VAL A 4 10.97 12.36 47.13
CA VAL A 4 11.50 11.41 46.13
C VAL A 4 10.68 11.57 44.86
N ASN A 5 11.26 12.28 43.88
CA ASN A 5 10.77 12.30 42.49
C ASN A 5 10.86 10.86 41.96
N LYS A 6 9.74 10.15 41.89
CA LYS A 6 9.58 8.94 41.10
C LYS A 6 9.44 9.37 39.65
N GLU A 7 10.54 9.37 38.90
CA GLU A 7 10.47 9.27 37.44
C GLU A 7 9.71 7.98 37.10
N VAL A 8 8.50 8.14 36.61
CA VAL A 8 7.76 7.05 35.96
C VAL A 8 8.48 6.79 34.65
N THR A 9 9.39 5.82 34.63
CA THR A 9 9.91 5.24 33.41
C THR A 9 8.73 4.57 32.69
N GLU A 10 8.15 5.23 31.71
CA GLU A 10 7.30 4.58 30.73
C GLU A 10 8.09 3.40 30.16
N THR A 11 7.66 2.18 30.45
CA THR A 11 8.18 0.97 29.84
C THR A 11 7.81 1.03 28.35
N ARG A 12 8.73 1.52 27.53
CA ARG A 12 8.61 1.48 26.06
C ARG A 12 8.63 0.02 25.66
N ASN A 13 7.54 -0.48 25.10
CA ASN A 13 7.52 -1.76 24.41
C ASN A 13 8.28 -1.62 23.07
N LEU A 14 9.58 -1.94 23.09
CA LEU A 14 10.41 -1.98 21.90
C LEU A 14 10.13 -3.26 21.11
N ASN A 15 10.12 -3.14 19.78
CA ASN A 15 10.20 -4.33 18.95
C ASN A 15 11.66 -4.81 18.85
N PHE A 16 11.89 -6.03 18.37
CA PHE A 16 13.21 -6.63 18.35
C PHE A 16 14.26 -5.86 17.51
N LEU A 17 13.86 -5.16 16.46
CA LEU A 17 14.77 -4.31 15.69
C LEU A 17 15.19 -3.08 16.49
N GLU A 18 14.26 -2.48 17.21
CA GLU A 18 14.54 -1.35 18.11
C GLU A 18 15.48 -1.77 19.24
N GLU A 19 15.27 -2.95 19.85
CA GLU A 19 16.17 -3.50 20.87
C GLU A 19 17.60 -3.67 20.32
N ILE A 20 17.75 -4.20 19.11
CA ILE A 20 19.05 -4.36 18.44
C ILE A 20 19.72 -3.01 18.21
N ILE A 21 18.96 -2.05 17.62
CA ILE A 21 19.49 -0.71 17.32
C ILE A 21 19.94 0.00 18.60
N GLU A 22 19.11 -0.03 19.65
CA GLU A 22 19.47 0.59 20.94
C GLU A 22 20.71 -0.05 21.57
N ALA A 23 20.84 -1.36 21.50
CA ALA A 23 22.04 -2.07 21.98
C ALA A 23 23.29 -1.72 21.16
N ASP A 24 23.18 -1.66 19.83
CA ASP A 24 24.30 -1.33 18.94
C ASP A 24 24.77 0.12 19.11
N LEU A 25 23.84 1.07 19.32
CA LEU A 25 24.18 2.46 19.63
C LEU A 25 24.78 2.60 21.04
N ALA A 26 24.21 1.95 22.04
CA ALA A 26 24.70 2.02 23.43
C ALA A 26 26.09 1.40 23.60
N SER A 27 26.40 0.35 22.86
CA SER A 27 27.73 -0.28 22.87
C SER A 27 28.80 0.48 22.06
N GLY A 28 28.40 1.50 21.29
CA GLY A 28 29.29 2.21 20.38
C GLY A 28 29.70 1.40 19.14
N LYS A 29 29.02 0.29 18.85
CA LYS A 29 29.23 -0.48 17.61
C LYS A 29 28.97 0.37 16.37
N HIS A 30 27.96 1.25 16.46
CA HIS A 30 27.66 2.27 15.45
C HIS A 30 27.43 3.63 16.14
N GLU A 31 27.93 4.71 15.54
CA GLU A 31 27.68 6.08 16.00
C GLU A 31 26.28 6.57 15.61
N SER A 32 25.79 6.09 14.49
CA SER A 32 24.45 6.37 13.95
C SER A 32 23.97 5.18 13.13
N ILE A 33 22.67 5.13 12.84
CA ILE A 33 22.13 4.08 11.98
C ILE A 33 22.00 4.55 10.53
N MET A 34 22.31 3.65 9.61
CA MET A 34 22.07 3.78 8.19
C MET A 34 21.30 2.56 7.72
N THR A 35 20.09 2.79 7.20
CA THR A 35 19.26 1.76 6.57
C THR A 35 19.15 2.00 5.07
N ARG A 36 18.49 1.10 4.35
CA ARG A 36 18.20 1.27 2.92
C ARG A 36 16.89 0.61 2.55
N PHE A 37 16.26 1.13 1.51
CA PHE A 37 15.18 0.46 0.80
C PHE A 37 15.68 0.13 -0.61
N PRO A 38 15.84 -1.18 -0.98
CA PRO A 38 16.48 -1.60 -2.24
C PRO A 38 15.48 -2.21 -3.22
N PRO A 39 14.53 -1.46 -3.80
CA PRO A 39 13.56 -2.02 -4.73
C PRO A 39 14.21 -2.39 -6.08
N GLU A 40 13.77 -3.51 -6.68
CA GLU A 40 14.00 -3.76 -8.10
C GLU A 40 13.06 -2.86 -8.92
N PRO A 41 13.57 -2.09 -9.92
CA PRO A 41 12.73 -1.23 -10.76
C PRO A 41 12.02 -2.03 -11.87
N ASN A 42 11.26 -3.05 -11.50
CA ASN A 42 10.60 -4.02 -12.38
C ASN A 42 9.09 -4.17 -12.13
N GLY A 43 8.46 -3.20 -11.47
CA GLY A 43 7.03 -3.18 -11.18
C GLY A 43 6.64 -2.15 -10.13
N TYR A 44 5.35 -1.93 -10.02
CA TYR A 44 4.76 -1.03 -9.02
C TYR A 44 4.84 -1.60 -7.62
N LEU A 45 5.04 -0.72 -6.63
CA LEU A 45 5.05 -1.11 -5.22
C LEU A 45 3.64 -1.43 -4.72
N HIS A 46 3.55 -2.36 -3.78
CA HIS A 46 2.30 -2.73 -3.11
C HIS A 46 2.40 -2.49 -1.60
N ILE A 47 1.31 -2.71 -0.90
CA ILE A 47 1.19 -2.47 0.55
C ILE A 47 2.26 -3.22 1.39
N GLY A 48 2.75 -4.36 0.94
CA GLY A 48 3.87 -5.06 1.57
C GLY A 48 5.17 -4.26 1.53
N HIS A 49 5.43 -3.58 0.40
CA HIS A 49 6.56 -2.65 0.28
C HIS A 49 6.37 -1.41 1.16
N ALA A 50 5.13 -0.89 1.26
CA ALA A 50 4.83 0.23 2.15
C ALA A 50 5.20 -0.08 3.61
N LYS A 51 4.92 -1.30 4.10
CA LYS A 51 5.37 -1.76 5.43
C LYS A 51 6.90 -1.71 5.56
N SER A 52 7.64 -2.23 4.55
CA SER A 52 9.11 -2.21 4.55
C SER A 52 9.66 -0.78 4.53
N ILE A 53 9.07 0.11 3.73
CA ILE A 53 9.42 1.53 3.71
C ILE A 53 9.20 2.16 5.09
N CYS A 54 8.03 1.96 5.69
CA CYS A 54 7.72 2.49 7.02
C CYS A 54 8.71 1.99 8.09
N ILE A 55 9.16 0.73 8.03
CA ILE A 55 10.15 0.17 8.96
C ILE A 55 11.52 0.82 8.73
N ASN A 56 12.06 0.79 7.52
CA ASN A 56 13.40 1.29 7.23
C ASN A 56 13.53 2.79 7.50
N PHE A 57 12.65 3.59 6.92
CA PHE A 57 12.64 5.05 7.09
C PHE A 57 12.20 5.46 8.49
N GLY A 58 11.21 4.75 9.06
CA GLY A 58 10.69 5.05 10.40
C GLY A 58 11.72 4.81 11.49
N LEU A 59 12.46 3.70 11.45
CA LEU A 59 13.55 3.41 12.39
C LEU A 59 14.68 4.41 12.26
N ALA A 60 15.12 4.71 11.03
CA ALA A 60 16.16 5.72 10.82
C ALA A 60 15.72 7.08 11.40
N LYS A 61 14.52 7.55 11.09
CA LYS A 61 13.98 8.80 11.63
C LYS A 61 13.90 8.80 13.16
N LYS A 62 13.44 7.70 13.76
CA LYS A 62 13.29 7.55 15.21
C LYS A 62 14.61 7.68 15.95
N TYR A 63 15.68 7.13 15.39
CA TYR A 63 17.01 7.09 16.00
C TYR A 63 17.98 8.14 15.42
N GLY A 64 17.49 9.15 14.72
CA GLY A 64 18.31 10.23 14.15
C GLY A 64 19.28 9.78 13.07
N GLY A 65 19.04 8.62 12.48
CA GLY A 65 19.83 8.06 11.38
C GLY A 65 19.29 8.46 10.00
N LYS A 66 19.75 7.75 8.97
CA LYS A 66 19.43 8.03 7.57
C LYS A 66 19.04 6.76 6.83
N THR A 67 18.37 6.92 5.69
CA THR A 67 17.98 5.83 4.80
C THR A 67 18.34 6.16 3.37
N ASN A 68 19.01 5.23 2.68
CA ASN A 68 19.26 5.33 1.24
C ASN A 68 18.12 4.65 0.45
N LEU A 69 17.82 5.22 -0.71
CA LEU A 69 17.07 4.55 -1.76
C LEU A 69 18.08 3.99 -2.77
N ARG A 70 18.17 2.65 -2.85
CA ARG A 70 19.06 1.99 -3.83
C ARG A 70 18.25 1.09 -4.75
N PHE A 71 18.19 1.42 -6.01
CA PHE A 71 17.59 0.55 -7.02
C PHE A 71 18.48 -0.66 -7.28
N ASP A 72 17.92 -1.86 -7.13
CA ASP A 72 18.59 -3.10 -7.52
C ASP A 72 18.39 -3.32 -9.03
N ASP A 73 19.27 -2.70 -9.81
CA ASP A 73 19.28 -2.75 -11.27
C ASP A 73 20.36 -3.71 -11.81
N THR A 74 20.47 -4.88 -11.20
CA THR A 74 21.42 -5.94 -11.60
C THR A 74 20.96 -6.77 -12.80
N ASN A 75 19.72 -6.60 -13.24
CA ASN A 75 19.14 -7.37 -14.36
C ASN A 75 18.71 -6.46 -15.52
N PRO A 76 19.54 -6.34 -16.59
CA PRO A 76 19.33 -5.38 -17.67
C PRO A 76 18.04 -5.57 -18.49
N VAL A 77 17.41 -6.75 -18.45
CA VAL A 77 16.25 -7.07 -19.30
C VAL A 77 14.89 -6.83 -18.63
N LYS A 78 14.85 -6.34 -17.39
CA LYS A 78 13.61 -6.23 -16.62
C LYS A 78 13.31 -4.82 -16.09
N GLU A 79 14.17 -3.86 -16.34
CA GLU A 79 14.16 -2.57 -15.69
C GLU A 79 13.57 -1.49 -16.59
N ASP A 80 12.72 -0.62 -16.03
CA ASP A 80 12.09 0.49 -16.73
C ASP A 80 12.10 1.75 -15.86
N THR A 81 12.35 2.90 -16.49
CA THR A 81 12.33 4.22 -15.85
C THR A 81 10.96 4.58 -15.27
N GLU A 82 9.88 4.08 -15.86
CA GLU A 82 8.53 4.27 -15.33
C GLU A 82 8.40 3.75 -13.89
N TYR A 83 8.98 2.57 -13.61
CA TYR A 83 8.94 2.02 -12.25
C TYR A 83 9.83 2.79 -11.28
N VAL A 84 10.97 3.30 -11.73
CA VAL A 84 11.84 4.16 -10.90
C VAL A 84 11.07 5.40 -10.42
N ASP A 85 10.40 6.09 -11.33
CA ASP A 85 9.63 7.30 -11.02
C ASP A 85 8.45 7.00 -10.09
N SER A 86 7.71 5.92 -10.36
CA SER A 86 6.61 5.47 -9.50
C SER A 86 7.07 5.12 -8.07
N ILE A 87 8.21 4.45 -7.93
CA ILE A 87 8.78 4.09 -6.63
C ILE A 87 9.13 5.35 -5.83
N LYS A 88 9.76 6.34 -6.47
CA LYS A 88 10.09 7.62 -5.83
C LYS A 88 8.84 8.37 -5.38
N GLU A 89 7.82 8.43 -6.25
CA GLU A 89 6.54 9.06 -5.92
C GLU A 89 5.88 8.38 -4.71
N ASP A 90 5.85 7.06 -4.67
CA ASP A 90 5.25 6.29 -3.60
C ASP A 90 5.94 6.51 -2.25
N ILE A 91 7.29 6.56 -2.20
CA ILE A 91 8.04 6.86 -0.98
C ILE A 91 7.73 8.27 -0.48
N LYS A 92 7.71 9.25 -1.37
CA LYS A 92 7.39 10.65 -1.04
C LYS A 92 5.95 10.79 -0.58
N TRP A 93 5.02 10.12 -1.26
CA TRP A 93 3.61 10.09 -0.83
C TRP A 93 3.45 9.52 0.58
N LEU A 94 4.22 8.47 0.95
CA LEU A 94 4.23 7.93 2.31
C LEU A 94 4.82 8.90 3.36
N GLY A 95 5.35 10.06 2.95
CA GLY A 95 5.89 11.10 3.82
C GLY A 95 7.34 10.86 4.21
N PHE A 96 8.09 10.13 3.38
CA PHE A 96 9.51 9.87 3.58
C PHE A 96 10.35 10.49 2.47
N ASP A 97 11.62 10.75 2.81
CA ASP A 97 12.66 11.17 1.87
C ASP A 97 13.95 10.39 2.18
N TRP A 98 14.79 10.25 1.18
CA TRP A 98 16.03 9.48 1.27
C TRP A 98 17.25 10.39 1.31
N GLU A 99 18.32 9.91 1.96
CA GLU A 99 19.59 10.64 2.02
C GLU A 99 20.32 10.62 0.67
N ASN A 100 20.45 9.43 0.08
CA ASN A 100 21.09 9.25 -1.22
C ASN A 100 20.23 8.35 -2.10
N GLU A 101 20.16 8.72 -3.39
CA GLU A 101 19.66 7.84 -4.43
C GLU A 101 20.85 7.11 -5.06
N ARG A 102 20.79 5.78 -5.04
CA ARG A 102 21.84 4.89 -5.50
C ARG A 102 21.27 3.82 -6.41
N TYR A 103 22.16 3.20 -7.17
CA TYR A 103 21.87 2.09 -8.05
C TYR A 103 22.92 1.00 -7.86
N ALA A 104 22.54 -0.27 -7.93
CA ALA A 104 23.52 -1.36 -7.88
C ALA A 104 24.54 -1.24 -9.02
N SER A 105 24.11 -0.72 -10.17
CA SER A 105 24.97 -0.45 -11.32
C SER A 105 26.05 0.61 -11.07
N ASP A 106 25.90 1.48 -10.07
CA ASP A 106 26.95 2.42 -9.66
C ASP A 106 28.19 1.70 -9.15
N TYR A 107 28.03 0.46 -8.69
CA TYR A 107 29.07 -0.34 -8.04
C TYR A 107 29.62 -1.47 -8.91
N PHE A 108 29.22 -1.60 -10.17
CA PHE A 108 29.63 -2.70 -11.04
C PHE A 108 31.15 -2.83 -11.20
N ASP A 109 31.87 -1.71 -11.29
CA ASP A 109 33.32 -1.75 -11.37
C ASP A 109 33.92 -2.32 -10.06
N GLN A 110 33.48 -1.85 -8.89
CA GLN A 110 33.95 -2.36 -7.60
C GLN A 110 33.56 -3.82 -7.34
N LEU A 111 32.35 -4.20 -7.71
CA LEU A 111 31.89 -5.59 -7.60
C LEU A 111 32.72 -6.52 -8.47
N TYR A 112 33.10 -6.07 -9.68
CA TYR A 112 33.99 -6.80 -10.56
C TYR A 112 35.39 -6.98 -9.94
N ASP A 113 35.97 -5.92 -9.39
CA ASP A 113 37.28 -5.97 -8.74
C ASP A 113 37.28 -6.95 -7.55
N TRP A 114 36.22 -6.94 -6.74
CA TRP A 114 36.06 -7.87 -5.63
C TRP A 114 35.84 -9.33 -6.10
N ALA A 115 35.20 -9.55 -7.25
CA ALA A 115 35.12 -10.87 -7.85
C ALA A 115 36.50 -11.40 -8.26
N GLU A 116 37.35 -10.56 -8.87
CA GLU A 116 38.75 -10.93 -9.14
C GLU A 116 39.53 -11.22 -7.84
N GLU A 117 39.27 -10.45 -6.76
CA GLU A 117 39.88 -10.70 -5.46
C GLU A 117 39.49 -12.06 -4.88
N LEU A 118 38.22 -12.46 -4.98
CA LEU A 118 37.76 -13.79 -4.58
C LEU A 118 38.45 -14.89 -5.40
N ILE A 119 38.63 -14.70 -6.71
CA ILE A 119 39.39 -15.62 -7.57
C ILE A 119 40.84 -15.73 -7.08
N LYS A 120 41.52 -14.60 -6.83
CA LYS A 120 42.91 -14.55 -6.33
C LYS A 120 43.09 -15.24 -4.98
N LYS A 121 42.07 -15.21 -4.13
CA LYS A 121 42.00 -15.93 -2.85
C LYS A 121 41.66 -17.42 -3.00
N GLY A 122 41.39 -17.91 -4.21
CA GLY A 122 40.94 -19.29 -4.46
C GLY A 122 39.52 -19.56 -3.98
N LEU A 123 38.71 -18.53 -3.82
CA LEU A 123 37.33 -18.58 -3.29
C LEU A 123 36.26 -18.45 -4.39
N ALA A 124 36.68 -18.35 -5.66
CA ALA A 124 35.77 -18.35 -6.81
C ALA A 124 36.44 -19.02 -8.02
N TYR A 125 35.65 -19.56 -8.90
CA TYR A 125 36.08 -20.20 -10.13
C TYR A 125 35.07 -20.02 -11.26
N VAL A 126 35.56 -20.04 -12.50
CA VAL A 126 34.73 -20.03 -13.71
C VAL A 126 34.28 -21.46 -14.01
N ASP A 127 32.99 -21.63 -14.19
CA ASP A 127 32.34 -22.90 -14.50
C ASP A 127 31.76 -22.89 -15.91
N ASP A 128 32.07 -23.92 -16.71
CA ASP A 128 31.57 -24.05 -18.07
C ASP A 128 30.32 -24.97 -18.14
N GLN A 129 29.80 -25.40 -17.00
CA GLN A 129 28.57 -26.16 -16.93
C GLN A 129 27.35 -25.30 -17.31
N THR A 130 26.43 -25.91 -18.03
CA THR A 130 25.13 -25.32 -18.31
C THR A 130 24.30 -25.16 -17.05
N GLN A 131 23.27 -24.33 -17.12
CA GLN A 131 22.34 -24.11 -15.98
C GLN A 131 21.68 -25.43 -15.55
N GLU A 132 21.40 -26.34 -16.48
CA GLU A 132 20.80 -27.64 -16.19
C GLU A 132 21.77 -28.55 -15.44
N GLU A 133 23.05 -28.61 -15.89
CA GLU A 133 24.11 -29.38 -15.22
C GLU A 133 24.38 -28.85 -13.80
N ILE A 134 24.44 -27.54 -13.62
CA ILE A 134 24.60 -26.91 -12.29
C ILE A 134 23.41 -27.24 -11.38
N ARG A 135 22.18 -27.20 -11.94
CA ARG A 135 20.97 -27.56 -11.19
C ARG A 135 21.00 -29.03 -10.77
N ALA A 136 21.34 -29.93 -11.69
CA ALA A 136 21.44 -31.36 -11.42
C ALA A 136 22.56 -31.66 -10.40
N GLY A 137 23.72 -31.00 -10.53
CA GLY A 137 24.86 -31.15 -9.64
C GLY A 137 24.67 -30.60 -8.24
N ARG A 138 23.66 -29.73 -8.00
CA ARG A 138 23.43 -29.11 -6.68
C ARG A 138 22.96 -30.12 -5.61
N GLY A 139 22.36 -31.23 -6.01
CA GLY A 139 21.78 -32.21 -5.11
C GLY A 139 20.44 -31.76 -4.51
N THR A 140 20.11 -32.31 -3.35
CA THR A 140 18.88 -31.98 -2.60
C THR A 140 19.23 -31.68 -1.12
N VAL A 141 18.23 -31.31 -0.33
CA VAL A 141 18.44 -31.11 1.13
C VAL A 141 19.00 -32.38 1.79
N GLN A 142 18.62 -33.58 1.32
CA GLN A 142 19.06 -34.87 1.86
C GLN A 142 20.30 -35.42 1.16
N VAL A 143 20.60 -34.98 -0.05
CA VAL A 143 21.71 -35.53 -0.87
C VAL A 143 22.71 -34.42 -1.16
N PRO A 144 23.99 -34.58 -0.78
CA PRO A 144 25.05 -33.65 -1.13
C PRO A 144 25.12 -33.38 -2.62
N GLY A 145 25.58 -32.20 -2.99
CA GLY A 145 25.88 -31.87 -4.38
C GLY A 145 27.17 -32.54 -4.88
N THR A 146 27.37 -32.49 -6.19
CA THR A 146 28.58 -32.97 -6.88
C THR A 146 29.42 -31.77 -7.29
N GLU A 147 30.72 -31.82 -7.04
CA GLU A 147 31.64 -30.77 -7.47
C GLU A 147 31.70 -30.69 -9.01
N SER A 148 31.77 -29.44 -9.50
CA SER A 148 32.00 -29.22 -10.93
C SER A 148 33.39 -29.74 -11.36
N PRO A 149 33.53 -30.31 -12.54
CA PRO A 149 34.85 -30.67 -13.08
C PRO A 149 35.78 -29.48 -13.25
N TYR A 150 35.25 -28.26 -13.27
CA TYR A 150 36.00 -27.01 -13.45
C TYR A 150 36.36 -26.33 -12.10
N ARG A 151 35.93 -26.90 -10.98
CA ARG A 151 36.08 -26.30 -9.63
C ARG A 151 37.55 -26.11 -9.22
N ASN A 152 38.47 -26.89 -9.75
CA ASN A 152 39.86 -26.89 -9.34
C ASN A 152 40.80 -26.28 -10.42
N ARG A 153 40.29 -25.46 -11.31
CA ARG A 153 41.09 -24.62 -12.20
C ARG A 153 42.05 -23.73 -11.41
N SER A 154 43.23 -23.42 -11.98
CA SER A 154 44.17 -22.50 -11.35
C SER A 154 43.61 -21.08 -11.25
N VAL A 155 44.19 -20.27 -10.35
CA VAL A 155 43.82 -18.85 -10.19
C VAL A 155 44.05 -18.09 -11.51
N GLU A 156 45.15 -18.35 -12.19
CA GLU A 156 45.53 -17.69 -13.44
C GLU A 156 44.51 -18.01 -14.54
N GLU A 157 44.14 -19.26 -14.69
CA GLU A 157 43.14 -19.67 -15.66
C GLU A 157 41.77 -19.06 -15.37
N ASN A 158 41.34 -19.07 -14.12
CA ASN A 158 40.07 -18.44 -13.71
C ASN A 158 40.05 -16.94 -13.98
N LEU A 159 41.14 -16.22 -13.72
CA LEU A 159 41.27 -14.79 -14.04
C LEU A 159 41.18 -14.52 -15.52
N GLU A 160 41.88 -15.32 -16.34
CA GLU A 160 41.84 -15.18 -17.80
C GLU A 160 40.42 -15.41 -18.33
N LEU A 161 39.75 -16.47 -17.88
CA LEU A 161 38.37 -16.80 -18.28
C LEU A 161 37.38 -15.74 -17.84
N PHE A 162 37.48 -15.26 -16.59
CA PHE A 162 36.57 -14.24 -16.08
C PHE A 162 36.72 -12.88 -16.79
N ARG A 163 37.94 -12.48 -17.10
CA ARG A 163 38.23 -11.33 -17.97
C ARG A 163 37.70 -11.52 -19.38
N GLY A 164 37.82 -12.74 -19.93
CA GLY A 164 37.22 -13.11 -21.21
C GLY A 164 35.69 -13.00 -21.20
N MET A 165 35.04 -13.36 -20.09
CA MET A 165 33.58 -13.18 -19.95
C MET A 165 33.22 -11.68 -20.01
N ARG A 166 33.95 -10.82 -19.31
CA ARG A 166 33.76 -9.37 -19.35
C ARG A 166 33.99 -8.78 -20.75
N ASP A 167 35.00 -9.27 -21.44
CA ASP A 167 35.37 -8.82 -22.78
C ASP A 167 34.43 -9.33 -23.89
N GLY A 168 33.37 -10.04 -23.54
CA GLY A 168 32.38 -10.56 -24.49
C GLY A 168 32.87 -11.73 -25.35
N LYS A 169 33.89 -12.47 -24.93
CA LYS A 169 34.46 -13.60 -25.69
C LYS A 169 33.57 -14.83 -25.70
N TYR A 170 32.56 -14.91 -24.85
CA TYR A 170 31.73 -16.09 -24.65
C TYR A 170 30.24 -15.75 -24.79
N ALA A 171 29.46 -16.73 -25.24
CA ALA A 171 28.02 -16.63 -25.40
C ALA A 171 27.30 -16.76 -24.04
N GLU A 172 26.03 -16.31 -23.99
CA GLU A 172 25.16 -16.52 -22.84
C GLU A 172 25.03 -18.02 -22.53
N GLY A 173 25.13 -18.35 -21.24
CA GLY A 173 25.04 -19.74 -20.76
C GLY A 173 26.30 -20.56 -20.95
N GLU A 174 27.34 -20.04 -21.63
CA GLU A 174 28.59 -20.77 -21.89
C GLU A 174 29.49 -20.82 -20.63
N LYS A 175 29.51 -19.75 -19.85
CA LYS A 175 30.30 -19.64 -18.62
C LYS A 175 29.58 -18.85 -17.56
N VAL A 176 29.84 -19.21 -16.30
CA VAL A 176 29.41 -18.45 -15.11
C VAL A 176 30.56 -18.35 -14.11
N LEU A 177 30.56 -17.34 -13.25
CA LEU A 177 31.45 -17.31 -12.09
C LEU A 177 30.71 -17.86 -10.88
N ARG A 178 31.33 -18.79 -10.15
CA ARG A 178 30.78 -19.40 -8.93
C ARG A 178 31.70 -19.19 -7.74
N ALA A 179 31.13 -18.99 -6.54
CA ALA A 179 31.90 -19.09 -5.32
C ALA A 179 32.32 -20.53 -5.07
N LYS A 180 33.50 -20.72 -4.49
CA LYS A 180 34.05 -22.02 -4.08
C LYS A 180 33.89 -22.17 -2.57
N ILE A 181 32.80 -22.82 -2.13
CA ILE A 181 32.46 -22.96 -0.72
C ILE A 181 32.38 -24.44 -0.32
N ASP A 182 31.21 -25.08 -0.41
CA ASP A 182 31.02 -26.47 0.01
C ASP A 182 29.79 -27.08 -0.67
N MET A 183 30.01 -28.04 -1.56
CA MET A 183 28.92 -28.73 -2.29
C MET A 183 28.11 -29.70 -1.41
N ALA A 184 28.55 -29.99 -0.19
CA ALA A 184 27.83 -30.81 0.78
C ALA A 184 27.08 -29.98 1.85
N HIS A 185 27.19 -28.66 1.81
CA HIS A 185 26.61 -27.79 2.84
C HIS A 185 25.08 -27.99 2.97
N PRO A 186 24.53 -28.07 4.20
CA PRO A 186 23.08 -28.25 4.41
C PRO A 186 22.25 -27.07 3.87
N ASN A 187 22.74 -25.83 3.98
CA ASN A 187 22.16 -24.71 3.28
C ASN A 187 22.57 -24.76 1.79
N MET A 188 21.62 -25.01 0.91
CA MET A 188 21.87 -25.17 -0.52
C MET A 188 22.42 -23.91 -1.20
N LEU A 189 22.25 -22.71 -0.59
CA LEU A 189 22.81 -21.45 -1.08
C LEU A 189 24.35 -21.41 -0.93
N PHE A 190 24.95 -22.26 -0.09
CA PHE A 190 26.39 -22.41 0.05
C PHE A 190 27.02 -23.42 -0.90
N ARG A 191 26.20 -24.12 -1.70
CA ARG A 191 26.69 -25.11 -2.67
C ARG A 191 27.18 -24.45 -3.94
N ASP A 192 28.34 -23.81 -3.84
CA ASP A 192 29.02 -23.05 -4.88
C ASP A 192 28.05 -22.16 -5.68
N PRO A 193 27.49 -21.09 -5.04
CA PRO A 193 26.51 -20.23 -5.68
C PRO A 193 27.09 -19.43 -6.85
N LEU A 194 26.21 -19.04 -7.79
CA LEU A 194 26.58 -18.17 -8.90
C LEU A 194 26.83 -16.74 -8.40
N LEU A 195 27.92 -16.13 -8.89
CA LEU A 195 28.28 -14.73 -8.63
C LEU A 195 28.00 -13.85 -9.85
N TYR A 196 28.37 -14.31 -11.06
CA TYR A 196 28.19 -13.61 -12.33
C TYR A 196 27.62 -14.53 -13.39
N ARG A 197 26.83 -13.95 -14.27
CA ARG A 197 26.28 -14.55 -15.50
C ARG A 197 26.55 -13.66 -16.70
N ILE A 198 26.59 -14.23 -17.88
CA ILE A 198 26.71 -13.51 -19.17
C ILE A 198 25.31 -13.16 -19.65
N ILE A 199 25.06 -11.88 -19.94
CA ILE A 199 23.84 -11.38 -20.57
C ILE A 199 24.25 -10.31 -21.59
N HIS A 200 24.00 -10.56 -22.86
CA HIS A 200 24.24 -9.59 -23.94
C HIS A 200 22.98 -8.71 -24.12
N ALA A 201 22.79 -7.75 -23.23
CA ALA A 201 21.67 -6.82 -23.28
C ALA A 201 22.10 -5.41 -22.90
N HIS A 202 21.41 -4.43 -23.47
CA HIS A 202 21.59 -3.03 -23.11
C HIS A 202 21.05 -2.75 -21.70
N HIS A 203 21.87 -2.16 -20.87
CA HIS A 203 21.48 -1.76 -19.51
C HIS A 203 21.03 -0.29 -19.49
N HIS A 204 19.91 0.02 -18.81
CA HIS A 204 19.29 1.34 -18.81
C HIS A 204 20.22 2.49 -18.37
N ARG A 205 21.25 2.21 -17.55
CA ARG A 205 22.21 3.21 -17.06
C ARG A 205 23.63 3.03 -17.61
N THR A 206 24.12 1.81 -17.68
CA THR A 206 25.50 1.54 -18.12
C THR A 206 25.62 1.26 -19.60
N GLY A 207 24.51 1.20 -20.33
CA GLY A 207 24.50 0.93 -21.76
C GLY A 207 25.09 -0.44 -22.10
N ASP A 208 26.01 -0.46 -23.04
CA ASP A 208 26.67 -1.69 -23.51
C ASP A 208 28.07 -1.89 -22.88
N LYS A 209 28.37 -1.19 -21.76
CA LYS A 209 29.67 -1.31 -21.06
C LYS A 209 29.89 -2.72 -20.51
N TRP A 210 28.84 -3.39 -20.10
CA TRP A 210 28.88 -4.69 -19.46
C TRP A 210 28.12 -5.73 -20.26
N CYS A 211 28.65 -6.95 -20.29
CA CYS A 211 27.96 -8.15 -20.79
C CYS A 211 27.99 -9.29 -19.75
N ILE A 212 28.50 -9.01 -18.56
CA ILE A 212 28.36 -9.87 -17.38
C ILE A 212 27.70 -9.07 -16.26
N TYR A 213 26.83 -9.71 -15.51
CA TYR A 213 26.02 -9.06 -14.46
C TYR A 213 26.07 -9.88 -13.18
N PRO A 214 26.23 -9.22 -12.02
CA PRO A 214 26.28 -9.90 -10.75
C PRO A 214 24.91 -10.50 -10.40
N MET A 215 24.93 -11.60 -9.67
CA MET A 215 23.74 -12.17 -9.07
C MET A 215 23.37 -11.41 -7.82
N TYR A 216 22.07 -11.44 -7.45
CA TYR A 216 21.54 -10.74 -6.29
C TYR A 216 22.35 -11.04 -5.01
N ASP A 217 22.56 -12.30 -4.66
CA ASP A 217 23.26 -12.69 -3.43
C ASP A 217 24.69 -12.19 -3.36
N TYR A 218 25.33 -12.00 -4.51
CA TYR A 218 26.67 -11.42 -4.58
C TYR A 218 26.65 -9.89 -4.48
N ALA A 219 25.76 -9.22 -5.20
CA ALA A 219 25.74 -7.76 -5.27
C ALA A 219 25.20 -7.09 -3.99
N HIS A 220 24.24 -7.73 -3.32
CA HIS A 220 23.44 -7.10 -2.27
C HIS A 220 24.25 -6.73 -1.04
N GLY A 221 24.97 -7.66 -0.42
CA GLY A 221 25.77 -7.41 0.77
C GLY A 221 26.93 -6.45 0.53
N GLN A 222 27.57 -6.55 -0.64
CA GLN A 222 28.67 -5.67 -1.03
C GLN A 222 28.18 -4.23 -1.28
N SER A 223 27.02 -4.06 -1.91
CA SER A 223 26.40 -2.73 -2.07
C SER A 223 26.05 -2.11 -0.71
N ASP A 224 25.50 -2.90 0.22
CA ASP A 224 25.27 -2.44 1.59
C ASP A 224 26.57 -2.01 2.26
N SER A 225 27.64 -2.76 2.09
CA SER A 225 28.97 -2.45 2.63
C SER A 225 29.55 -1.15 2.06
N ILE A 226 29.45 -0.93 0.74
CA ILE A 226 29.91 0.32 0.08
C ILE A 226 29.17 1.54 0.65
N GLU A 227 27.89 1.41 0.94
CA GLU A 227 27.04 2.48 1.46
C GLU A 227 27.13 2.62 3.00
N ASN A 228 27.93 1.81 3.67
CA ASN A 228 28.02 1.74 5.14
C ASN A 228 26.66 1.50 5.81
N ILE A 229 25.81 0.66 5.22
CA ILE A 229 24.54 0.27 5.81
C ILE A 229 24.80 -0.51 7.09
N THR A 230 24.37 0.03 8.22
CA THR A 230 24.57 -0.59 9.53
C THR A 230 23.57 -1.70 9.79
N HIS A 231 22.30 -1.45 9.43
CA HIS A 231 21.18 -2.37 9.61
C HIS A 231 20.50 -2.59 8.27
N SER A 232 20.82 -3.73 7.66
CA SER A 232 20.26 -4.19 6.39
C SER A 232 18.95 -4.95 6.69
N ILE A 233 17.81 -4.25 6.65
CA ILE A 233 16.53 -4.77 7.08
C ILE A 233 15.75 -5.29 5.88
N CYS A 234 15.30 -6.56 5.91
CA CYS A 234 14.57 -7.23 4.85
C CYS A 234 13.52 -8.23 5.39
N THR A 235 12.82 -8.92 4.49
CA THR A 235 11.80 -9.90 4.88
C THR A 235 12.39 -11.28 5.20
N LEU A 236 11.66 -12.11 5.95
CA LEU A 236 12.09 -13.43 6.41
C LEU A 236 12.47 -14.41 5.28
N GLU A 237 12.01 -14.18 4.06
CA GLU A 237 12.41 -14.99 2.91
C GLU A 237 13.93 -14.96 2.64
N PHE A 238 14.62 -13.93 3.13
CA PHE A 238 16.07 -13.78 3.02
C PHE A 238 16.86 -14.34 4.22
N ASP A 239 16.21 -14.94 5.20
CA ASP A 239 16.90 -15.53 6.37
C ASP A 239 17.93 -16.60 5.97
N VAL A 240 17.58 -17.44 5.01
CA VAL A 240 18.48 -18.46 4.45
C VAL A 240 19.63 -17.87 3.63
N HIS A 241 19.50 -16.62 3.16
CA HIS A 241 20.53 -15.91 2.41
C HIS A 241 21.55 -15.19 3.31
N ARG A 242 21.17 -14.82 4.54
CA ARG A 242 22.04 -14.08 5.47
C ARG A 242 23.42 -14.71 5.68
N PRO A 243 23.57 -16.03 5.89
CA PRO A 243 24.90 -16.61 6.06
C PRO A 243 25.81 -16.40 4.84
N LEU A 244 25.26 -16.41 3.62
CA LEU A 244 26.01 -16.13 2.40
C LEU A 244 26.38 -14.63 2.29
N TYR A 245 25.48 -13.75 2.68
CA TYR A 245 25.72 -12.33 2.81
C TYR A 245 26.91 -12.04 3.74
N ASP A 246 26.91 -12.62 4.94
CA ASP A 246 27.97 -12.48 5.92
C ASP A 246 29.30 -13.08 5.41
N TRP A 247 29.25 -14.20 4.68
CA TRP A 247 30.43 -14.85 4.10
C TRP A 247 31.18 -13.95 3.12
N PHE A 248 30.48 -13.25 2.23
CA PHE A 248 31.12 -12.32 1.28
C PHE A 248 31.78 -11.14 2.02
N ILE A 249 31.09 -10.56 2.98
CA ILE A 249 31.62 -9.43 3.76
C ILE A 249 32.90 -9.85 4.51
N GLU A 250 32.88 -11.02 5.16
CA GLU A 250 34.03 -11.55 5.88
C GLU A 250 35.21 -11.85 4.93
N LYS A 251 34.95 -12.56 3.81
CA LYS A 251 36.03 -12.99 2.91
C LYS A 251 36.67 -11.82 2.14
N LEU A 252 35.92 -10.76 1.92
CA LEU A 252 36.44 -9.52 1.31
C LEU A 252 37.03 -8.56 2.34
N GLY A 253 36.69 -8.68 3.63
CA GLY A 253 37.17 -7.80 4.69
C GLY A 253 36.66 -6.36 4.55
N ILE A 254 35.41 -6.21 4.09
CA ILE A 254 34.75 -4.94 3.83
C ILE A 254 33.89 -4.50 5.01
N PHE A 255 33.23 -3.32 4.92
CA PHE A 255 32.41 -2.79 6.02
C PHE A 255 31.40 -3.82 6.51
N PRO A 256 31.32 -4.09 7.83
CA PRO A 256 30.53 -5.18 8.40
C PRO A 256 29.02 -4.85 8.51
N SER A 257 28.39 -4.60 7.38
CA SER A 257 26.92 -4.53 7.31
C SER A 257 26.34 -5.84 7.79
N HIS A 258 25.18 -5.79 8.46
CA HIS A 258 24.51 -6.99 8.94
C HIS A 258 23.04 -6.99 8.56
N GLN A 259 22.53 -8.16 8.12
CA GLN A 259 21.14 -8.36 7.68
C GLN A 259 20.25 -8.77 8.85
N TYR A 260 19.09 -8.13 8.96
CA TYR A 260 18.04 -8.44 9.93
C TYR A 260 16.72 -8.66 9.20
N GLU A 261 16.00 -9.72 9.55
CA GLU A 261 14.79 -10.13 8.88
C GLU A 261 13.55 -9.95 9.75
N PHE A 262 12.47 -9.52 9.12
CA PHE A 262 11.15 -9.41 9.72
C PHE A 262 10.07 -10.11 8.88
N ALA A 263 8.95 -10.48 9.52
CA ALA A 263 7.83 -11.14 8.83
C ALA A 263 7.21 -10.23 7.77
N ARG A 264 7.10 -10.73 6.54
CA ARG A 264 6.40 -10.02 5.47
C ARG A 264 4.93 -9.80 5.82
N LEU A 265 4.30 -8.84 5.16
CA LEU A 265 2.88 -8.59 5.29
C LEU A 265 2.09 -9.60 4.44
N ASN A 266 1.21 -10.35 5.10
CA ASN A 266 0.18 -11.14 4.43
C ASN A 266 -1.18 -10.59 4.84
N LEU A 267 -2.03 -10.25 3.86
CA LEU A 267 -3.38 -9.70 4.07
C LEU A 267 -4.44 -10.69 3.61
N THR A 268 -5.55 -10.72 4.34
CA THR A 268 -6.76 -11.43 3.88
C THR A 268 -7.27 -10.81 2.58
N TYR A 269 -7.91 -11.62 1.75
CA TYR A 269 -8.55 -11.21 0.48
C TYR A 269 -7.60 -10.53 -0.52
N THR A 270 -6.28 -10.74 -0.41
CA THR A 270 -5.28 -9.99 -1.16
C THR A 270 -4.24 -10.90 -1.78
N VAL A 271 -3.89 -10.63 -3.03
CA VAL A 271 -2.76 -11.23 -3.75
C VAL A 271 -1.68 -10.18 -3.90
N MET A 272 -0.43 -10.49 -3.48
CA MET A 272 0.71 -9.58 -3.58
C MET A 272 1.80 -10.08 -4.53
N SER A 273 1.57 -11.18 -5.23
CA SER A 273 2.49 -11.70 -6.24
C SER A 273 2.52 -10.79 -7.47
N LYS A 274 3.66 -10.18 -7.78
CA LYS A 274 3.84 -9.32 -8.98
C LYS A 274 3.36 -9.99 -10.26
N ARG A 275 3.69 -11.27 -10.46
CA ARG A 275 3.28 -12.04 -11.65
C ARG A 275 1.75 -12.13 -11.77
N LYS A 276 1.06 -12.44 -10.65
CA LYS A 276 -0.41 -12.54 -10.63
C LYS A 276 -1.06 -11.16 -10.81
N LEU A 277 -0.52 -10.11 -10.19
CA LEU A 277 -1.02 -8.74 -10.38
C LEU A 277 -0.85 -8.26 -11.82
N LEU A 278 0.30 -8.53 -12.45
CA LEU A 278 0.53 -8.24 -13.87
C LEU A 278 -0.46 -8.97 -14.78
N GLU A 279 -0.79 -10.23 -14.46
CA GLU A 279 -1.78 -11.02 -15.18
C GLU A 279 -3.17 -10.40 -15.12
N LEU A 280 -3.58 -9.88 -13.94
CA LEU A 280 -4.86 -9.18 -13.77
C LEU A 280 -4.94 -7.91 -14.65
N VAL A 281 -3.87 -7.14 -14.70
CA VAL A 281 -3.78 -5.93 -15.54
C VAL A 281 -3.80 -6.29 -17.02
N LYS A 282 -2.95 -7.23 -17.46
CA LYS A 282 -2.84 -7.63 -18.88
C LYS A 282 -4.12 -8.23 -19.45
N ASN A 283 -4.89 -8.94 -18.63
CA ASN A 283 -6.14 -9.58 -19.03
C ASN A 283 -7.38 -8.73 -18.74
N ASN A 284 -7.21 -7.44 -18.37
CA ASN A 284 -8.30 -6.49 -18.11
C ASN A 284 -9.29 -6.91 -17.01
N PHE A 285 -8.85 -7.69 -16.02
CA PHE A 285 -9.65 -7.94 -14.81
C PHE A 285 -9.72 -6.70 -13.91
N VAL A 286 -8.74 -5.82 -14.03
CA VAL A 286 -8.65 -4.50 -13.40
C VAL A 286 -8.25 -3.45 -14.44
N ASN A 287 -8.52 -2.17 -14.16
CA ASN A 287 -8.33 -1.06 -15.11
C ASN A 287 -6.89 -0.50 -15.13
N GLY A 288 -5.91 -1.24 -14.67
CA GLY A 288 -4.50 -0.83 -14.63
C GLY A 288 -3.89 -1.05 -13.25
N TRP A 289 -2.64 -0.62 -13.10
CA TRP A 289 -1.90 -0.75 -11.87
C TRP A 289 -2.42 0.14 -10.74
N ASP A 290 -3.05 1.26 -11.08
CA ASP A 290 -3.67 2.22 -10.16
C ASP A 290 -5.16 1.95 -9.92
N ASP A 291 -5.69 0.81 -10.36
CA ASP A 291 -7.07 0.42 -10.06
C ASP A 291 -7.29 0.39 -8.53
N PRO A 292 -8.31 1.08 -8.00
CA PRO A 292 -8.57 1.14 -6.55
C PRO A 292 -8.81 -0.20 -5.86
N ARG A 293 -8.98 -1.30 -6.59
CA ARG A 293 -9.08 -2.67 -6.07
C ARG A 293 -7.73 -3.35 -5.91
N MET A 294 -6.69 -2.79 -6.51
CA MET A 294 -5.33 -3.34 -6.46
C MET A 294 -4.65 -3.00 -5.12
N PRO A 295 -3.80 -3.90 -4.58
CA PRO A 295 -3.02 -3.63 -3.38
C PRO A 295 -1.77 -2.78 -3.63
N THR A 296 -1.61 -2.25 -4.84
CA THR A 296 -0.52 -1.32 -5.18
C THR A 296 -0.68 -0.01 -4.43
N ILE A 297 0.43 0.66 -4.12
CA ILE A 297 0.40 1.97 -3.42
C ILE A 297 -0.36 3.00 -4.27
N CYS A 298 -0.13 3.05 -5.58
CA CYS A 298 -0.88 3.93 -6.47
C CYS A 298 -2.38 3.59 -6.51
N GLY A 299 -2.77 2.31 -6.43
CA GLY A 299 -4.17 1.88 -6.40
C GLY A 299 -4.87 2.28 -5.10
N ILE A 300 -4.27 2.03 -3.94
CA ILE A 300 -4.84 2.42 -2.65
C ILE A 300 -4.88 3.94 -2.48
N ARG A 301 -3.89 4.67 -3.01
CA ARG A 301 -3.88 6.14 -3.09
C ARG A 301 -5.06 6.66 -3.91
N ARG A 302 -5.30 6.12 -5.10
CA ARG A 302 -6.44 6.46 -5.95
C ARG A 302 -7.78 6.10 -5.31
N ARG A 303 -7.82 5.08 -4.45
CA ARG A 303 -9.00 4.76 -3.63
C ARG A 303 -9.27 5.79 -2.54
N GLY A 304 -8.30 6.65 -2.22
CA GLY A 304 -8.43 7.70 -1.21
C GLY A 304 -7.86 7.34 0.17
N TYR A 305 -7.06 6.29 0.27
CA TYR A 305 -6.29 6.02 1.48
C TYR A 305 -5.22 7.10 1.65
N THR A 306 -4.97 7.47 2.88
CA THR A 306 -4.00 8.52 3.21
C THR A 306 -2.66 7.93 3.64
N PRO A 307 -1.55 8.63 3.42
CA PRO A 307 -0.24 8.16 3.90
C PRO A 307 -0.21 7.98 5.42
N GLU A 308 -0.91 8.83 6.17
CA GLU A 308 -1.04 8.72 7.63
C GLU A 308 -1.70 7.40 8.03
N SER A 309 -2.79 7.03 7.36
CA SER A 309 -3.49 5.77 7.62
C SER A 309 -2.62 4.54 7.32
N ILE A 310 -1.80 4.60 6.28
CA ILE A 310 -0.88 3.50 5.92
C ILE A 310 0.26 3.40 6.94
N ARG A 311 0.83 4.52 7.40
CA ARG A 311 1.83 4.51 8.47
C ARG A 311 1.25 3.97 9.78
N MET A 312 0.04 4.40 10.15
CA MET A 312 -0.70 3.87 11.31
C MET A 312 -0.93 2.36 11.18
N PHE A 313 -1.31 1.89 10.00
CA PHE A 313 -1.49 0.46 9.74
C PHE A 313 -0.17 -0.30 9.91
N ALA A 314 0.94 0.19 9.33
CA ALA A 314 2.25 -0.43 9.48
C ALA A 314 2.69 -0.53 10.95
N GLU A 315 2.43 0.52 11.75
CA GLU A 315 2.69 0.55 13.19
C GLU A 315 1.83 -0.46 13.95
N LYS A 316 0.52 -0.54 13.65
CA LYS A 316 -0.41 -1.50 14.28
C LYS A 316 -0.07 -2.95 13.97
N VAL A 317 0.33 -3.25 12.74
CA VAL A 317 0.82 -4.59 12.34
C VAL A 317 2.11 -4.92 13.10
N GLY A 318 2.96 -3.91 13.30
CA GLY A 318 4.23 -4.04 14.02
C GLY A 318 5.29 -4.86 13.27
N VAL A 319 6.37 -5.15 14.00
CA VAL A 319 7.53 -5.89 13.50
C VAL A 319 7.64 -7.20 14.26
N ALA A 320 7.51 -8.32 13.56
CA ALA A 320 7.54 -9.66 14.14
C ALA A 320 8.49 -10.58 13.37
N LYS A 321 8.97 -11.65 14.03
CA LYS A 321 9.78 -12.72 13.43
C LYS A 321 8.96 -13.94 12.97
N ARG A 322 7.64 -13.87 13.06
CA ARG A 322 6.73 -14.94 12.61
C ARG A 322 5.71 -14.37 11.66
N GLU A 323 5.50 -15.05 10.55
CA GLU A 323 4.47 -14.67 9.59
C GLU A 323 3.09 -14.77 10.23
N GLN A 324 2.26 -13.79 9.93
CA GLN A 324 0.88 -13.68 10.38
C GLN A 324 0.01 -13.27 9.20
N LEU A 325 -1.21 -13.76 9.17
CA LEU A 325 -2.24 -13.29 8.26
C LEU A 325 -3.00 -12.14 8.94
N ILE A 326 -2.87 -10.95 8.41
CA ILE A 326 -3.48 -9.73 8.95
C ILE A 326 -4.83 -9.53 8.27
N ASP A 327 -5.85 -9.22 9.05
CA ASP A 327 -7.17 -8.90 8.49
C ASP A 327 -7.14 -7.55 7.76
N LEU A 328 -7.61 -7.53 6.50
CA LEU A 328 -7.76 -6.32 5.70
C LEU A 328 -8.58 -5.23 6.42
N GLN A 329 -9.52 -5.64 7.26
CA GLN A 329 -10.35 -4.72 8.06
C GLN A 329 -9.52 -3.85 9.02
N LEU A 330 -8.34 -4.31 9.48
CA LEU A 330 -7.44 -3.48 10.28
C LEU A 330 -6.95 -2.27 9.47
N MET A 331 -6.60 -2.47 8.20
CA MET A 331 -6.19 -1.37 7.32
C MET A 331 -7.35 -0.39 7.09
N GLU A 332 -8.55 -0.90 6.81
CA GLU A 332 -9.75 -0.08 6.67
C GLU A 332 -10.10 0.68 7.97
N TRP A 333 -9.88 0.07 9.11
CA TRP A 333 -10.02 0.73 10.41
C TRP A 333 -9.06 1.91 10.54
N CYS A 334 -7.77 1.74 10.22
CA CYS A 334 -6.79 2.83 10.24
C CYS A 334 -7.19 3.99 9.32
N VAL A 335 -7.70 3.68 8.14
CA VAL A 335 -8.23 4.70 7.20
C VAL A 335 -9.41 5.46 7.82
N ARG A 336 -10.36 4.76 8.44
CA ARG A 336 -11.49 5.41 9.12
C ARG A 336 -11.05 6.29 10.29
N GLN A 337 -10.08 5.85 11.10
CA GLN A 337 -9.58 6.66 12.21
C GLN A 337 -9.02 7.99 11.71
N ASP A 338 -8.15 7.95 10.71
CA ASP A 338 -7.54 9.13 10.13
C ASP A 338 -8.57 10.06 9.47
N LEU A 339 -9.44 9.50 8.62
CA LEU A 339 -10.44 10.29 7.90
C LEU A 339 -11.54 10.86 8.82
N ASN A 340 -11.89 10.17 9.90
CA ASN A 340 -12.89 10.68 10.85
C ASN A 340 -12.46 12.00 11.51
N GLU A 341 -11.19 12.20 11.72
CA GLU A 341 -10.62 13.42 12.29
C GLU A 341 -10.48 14.55 11.27
N ARG A 342 -10.07 14.22 10.02
CA ARG A 342 -9.61 15.21 9.04
C ARG A 342 -10.57 15.50 7.90
N SER A 343 -11.51 14.59 7.60
CA SER A 343 -12.38 14.73 6.44
C SER A 343 -13.43 15.81 6.58
N ASN A 344 -13.57 16.62 5.55
CA ASN A 344 -14.76 17.44 5.36
C ASN A 344 -15.99 16.54 5.15
N ARG A 345 -17.16 17.02 5.56
CA ARG A 345 -18.43 16.28 5.47
C ARG A 345 -19.41 16.99 4.55
N TYR A 346 -20.08 16.22 3.71
CA TYR A 346 -21.04 16.72 2.74
C TYR A 346 -22.24 15.78 2.67
N MET A 347 -23.39 16.32 2.28
CA MET A 347 -24.57 15.52 1.99
C MET A 347 -24.56 15.09 0.53
N VAL A 348 -24.63 13.79 0.31
CA VAL A 348 -24.80 13.16 -1.01
C VAL A 348 -25.89 12.11 -0.87
N VAL A 349 -26.81 12.07 -1.80
CA VAL A 349 -27.91 11.12 -1.81
C VAL A 349 -27.70 10.11 -2.94
N PRO A 350 -27.18 8.90 -2.65
CA PRO A 350 -27.26 7.78 -3.57
C PRO A 350 -28.69 7.23 -3.58
N ASP A 351 -29.11 6.62 -4.68
CA ASP A 351 -30.47 6.04 -4.85
C ASP A 351 -31.59 7.00 -4.38
N PRO A 352 -31.76 8.15 -5.06
CA PRO A 352 -32.66 9.21 -4.61
C PRO A 352 -34.14 8.88 -4.78
N VAL A 353 -34.97 9.39 -3.87
CA VAL A 353 -36.40 9.59 -4.06
C VAL A 353 -36.75 11.04 -3.80
N LYS A 354 -37.64 11.58 -4.66
CA LYS A 354 -38.09 12.97 -4.53
C LYS A 354 -38.96 13.15 -3.31
N LEU A 355 -38.74 14.24 -2.56
CA LEU A 355 -39.60 14.67 -1.46
C LEU A 355 -40.03 16.10 -1.68
N THR A 356 -41.34 16.36 -1.68
CA THR A 356 -41.94 17.67 -1.89
C THR A 356 -42.53 18.21 -0.59
N ILE A 357 -42.17 19.43 -0.20
CA ILE A 357 -42.68 20.13 0.97
C ILE A 357 -43.84 20.99 0.56
N THR A 358 -45.07 20.54 0.79
CA THR A 358 -46.29 21.12 0.22
C THR A 358 -46.67 22.48 0.78
N ASN A 359 -46.23 22.81 1.97
CA ASN A 359 -46.43 24.12 2.62
C ASN A 359 -45.19 25.05 2.51
N TRP A 360 -44.25 24.75 1.60
CA TRP A 360 -43.14 25.65 1.30
C TRP A 360 -43.58 26.74 0.30
N GLU A 361 -43.06 27.94 0.47
CA GLU A 361 -43.32 29.06 -0.42
C GLU A 361 -42.67 28.80 -1.80
N PRO A 362 -43.44 28.83 -2.91
CA PRO A 362 -42.91 28.59 -4.24
C PRO A 362 -41.75 29.51 -4.57
N GLY A 363 -40.63 28.95 -5.11
CA GLY A 363 -39.45 29.72 -5.53
C GLY A 363 -38.57 30.23 -4.41
N LYS A 364 -38.94 30.00 -3.15
CA LYS A 364 -38.09 30.35 -1.99
C LYS A 364 -36.89 29.42 -1.89
N VAL A 365 -35.71 30.01 -1.75
CA VAL A 365 -34.45 29.30 -1.42
C VAL A 365 -33.94 29.84 -0.09
N GLU A 366 -33.67 28.98 0.85
CA GLU A 366 -33.09 29.35 2.13
C GLU A 366 -31.74 28.67 2.32
N TRP A 367 -30.72 29.43 2.69
CA TRP A 367 -29.36 28.94 2.85
C TRP A 367 -29.04 28.71 4.32
N PHE A 368 -28.58 27.49 4.63
CA PHE A 368 -28.19 27.07 5.97
C PHE A 368 -26.68 26.88 6.08
N ASP A 369 -26.15 27.20 7.26
CA ASP A 369 -24.77 26.88 7.61
C ASP A 369 -24.68 25.45 8.14
N ALA A 370 -23.76 24.69 7.57
CA ALA A 370 -23.45 23.34 8.00
C ALA A 370 -21.94 23.22 8.26
N PRO A 371 -21.50 22.70 9.41
CA PRO A 371 -20.08 22.57 9.69
C PRO A 371 -19.42 21.61 8.69
N LEU A 372 -18.23 21.94 8.22
CA LEU A 372 -17.41 21.01 7.41
C LEU A 372 -16.96 19.82 8.25
N ASN A 373 -16.55 20.05 9.49
CA ASN A 373 -16.26 18.98 10.43
C ASN A 373 -16.98 19.26 11.77
N PRO A 374 -18.03 18.49 12.13
CA PRO A 374 -18.76 18.69 13.40
C PRO A 374 -17.92 18.47 14.68
N ALA A 375 -16.76 17.82 14.58
CA ALA A 375 -15.84 17.65 15.71
C ALA A 375 -15.04 18.93 16.01
N ASP A 376 -15.00 19.88 15.08
CA ASP A 376 -14.38 21.19 15.24
C ASP A 376 -15.45 22.30 15.28
N PRO A 377 -15.93 22.69 16.46
CA PRO A 377 -16.98 23.71 16.60
C PRO A 377 -16.58 25.11 16.10
N GLU A 378 -15.29 25.43 16.09
CA GLU A 378 -14.72 26.69 15.61
C GLU A 378 -14.27 26.62 14.15
N GLY A 379 -14.42 25.43 13.54
CA GLY A 379 -14.01 25.16 12.17
C GLY A 379 -14.92 25.84 11.13
N PRO A 380 -14.51 25.78 9.87
CA PRO A 380 -15.27 26.37 8.77
C PRO A 380 -16.60 25.64 8.54
N SER A 381 -17.57 26.39 8.02
CA SER A 381 -18.87 25.88 7.58
C SER A 381 -19.08 26.11 6.09
N ARG A 382 -20.02 25.37 5.53
CA ARG A 382 -20.49 25.49 4.15
C ARG A 382 -21.95 25.91 4.10
N LYS A 383 -22.35 26.51 2.99
CA LYS A 383 -23.74 26.90 2.75
C LYS A 383 -24.49 25.78 2.03
N VAL A 384 -25.63 25.38 2.58
CA VAL A 384 -26.49 24.35 1.99
C VAL A 384 -27.82 24.98 1.58
N PRO A 385 -28.22 24.93 0.28
CA PRO A 385 -29.48 25.48 -0.19
C PRO A 385 -30.65 24.55 0.13
N PHE A 386 -31.71 25.09 0.73
CA PHE A 386 -32.95 24.39 1.04
C PHE A 386 -34.08 24.96 0.19
N THR A 387 -34.83 24.07 -0.46
CA THR A 387 -35.93 24.40 -1.39
C THR A 387 -37.17 23.56 -1.06
N GLY A 388 -38.30 23.82 -1.72
CA GLY A 388 -39.53 23.06 -1.54
C GLY A 388 -39.47 21.62 -2.05
N GLU A 389 -38.50 21.29 -2.89
CA GLU A 389 -38.25 19.94 -3.38
C GLU A 389 -36.83 19.51 -3.06
N VAL A 390 -36.66 18.32 -2.48
CA VAL A 390 -35.37 17.74 -2.10
C VAL A 390 -35.31 16.28 -2.53
N TYR A 391 -34.11 15.75 -2.69
CA TYR A 391 -33.87 14.32 -2.74
C TYR A 391 -33.51 13.81 -1.34
N ILE A 392 -34.05 12.65 -0.99
CA ILE A 392 -33.63 11.85 0.17
C ILE A 392 -33.22 10.46 -0.31
N GLU A 393 -32.45 9.73 0.48
CA GLU A 393 -32.10 8.34 0.17
C GLU A 393 -33.36 7.46 0.27
N ARG A 394 -33.58 6.59 -0.73
CA ARG A 394 -34.75 5.70 -0.77
C ARG A 394 -34.89 4.87 0.50
N ASN A 395 -33.78 4.40 1.05
CA ASN A 395 -33.75 3.63 2.30
C ASN A 395 -34.10 4.46 3.55
N ASP A 396 -34.19 5.78 3.45
CA ASP A 396 -34.64 6.64 4.55
C ASP A 396 -36.17 6.76 4.64
N PHE A 397 -36.90 6.10 3.74
CA PHE A 397 -38.35 5.97 3.81
C PHE A 397 -38.80 4.50 3.78
N MET A 398 -39.78 4.14 4.59
CA MET A 398 -40.39 2.80 4.61
C MET A 398 -41.84 2.91 5.03
N GLU A 399 -42.75 2.30 4.23
CA GLU A 399 -44.19 2.33 4.50
C GLU A 399 -44.58 1.47 5.71
N GLU A 400 -44.00 0.26 5.81
CA GLU A 400 -44.23 -0.69 6.89
C GLU A 400 -42.92 -0.98 7.64
N PRO A 401 -42.43 -0.04 8.46
CA PRO A 401 -41.14 -0.17 9.10
C PRO A 401 -41.17 -1.13 10.30
N PRO A 402 -40.02 -1.77 10.62
CA PRO A 402 -39.86 -2.54 11.85
C PRO A 402 -39.87 -1.64 13.10
N LYS A 403 -40.10 -2.23 14.30
CA LYS A 403 -40.29 -1.51 15.57
C LYS A 403 -39.19 -0.48 15.96
N LYS A 404 -37.97 -0.62 15.47
CA LYS A 404 -36.83 0.27 15.79
C LYS A 404 -36.36 1.12 14.60
N TYR A 405 -37.28 1.43 13.67
CA TYR A 405 -36.99 2.27 12.51
C TYR A 405 -37.18 3.75 12.88
N PHE A 406 -36.11 4.52 12.93
CA PHE A 406 -36.11 5.94 13.26
C PHE A 406 -35.83 6.83 12.05
N ARG A 407 -36.46 6.50 10.91
CA ARG A 407 -36.42 7.28 9.68
C ARG A 407 -37.84 7.63 9.26
N LEU A 408 -38.02 8.21 8.07
CA LEU A 408 -39.31 8.67 7.60
C LEU A 408 -40.27 7.50 7.30
N LYS A 409 -41.51 7.66 7.67
CA LYS A 409 -42.62 6.72 7.43
C LYS A 409 -43.91 7.48 7.28
N PRO A 410 -45.01 6.87 6.80
CA PRO A 410 -46.33 7.51 6.79
C PRO A 410 -46.72 8.09 8.15
N ASP A 411 -47.23 9.34 8.16
CA ASP A 411 -47.54 10.14 9.35
C ASP A 411 -46.36 10.36 10.33
N GLY A 412 -45.17 9.93 9.97
CA GLY A 412 -43.95 10.06 10.78
C GLY A 412 -43.26 11.39 10.58
N GLU A 413 -42.45 11.77 11.60
CA GLU A 413 -41.64 12.97 11.59
C GLU A 413 -40.16 12.63 11.64
N VAL A 414 -39.37 13.38 10.88
CA VAL A 414 -37.90 13.37 10.95
C VAL A 414 -37.36 14.78 10.75
N ARG A 415 -36.13 15.02 11.22
CA ARG A 415 -35.40 16.23 10.88
C ARG A 415 -34.63 16.03 9.58
N LEU A 416 -34.81 16.94 8.65
CA LEU A 416 -33.86 17.13 7.56
C LEU A 416 -32.62 17.79 8.14
N LYS A 417 -31.47 17.15 8.01
CA LYS A 417 -30.24 17.52 8.69
C LYS A 417 -29.90 19.01 8.47
N TYR A 418 -29.53 19.70 9.53
CA TYR A 418 -29.23 21.14 9.58
C TYR A 418 -30.44 22.07 9.39
N THR A 419 -31.65 21.56 9.13
CA THR A 419 -32.82 22.36 8.78
C THR A 419 -34.06 21.98 9.62
N TYR A 420 -35.17 21.86 8.99
CA TYR A 420 -36.49 21.70 9.61
C TYR A 420 -36.87 20.27 9.93
N ILE A 421 -37.83 20.14 10.82
CA ILE A 421 -38.59 18.89 10.99
C ILE A 421 -39.66 18.85 9.93
N ILE A 422 -39.83 17.68 9.30
CA ILE A 422 -40.86 17.40 8.31
C ILE A 422 -41.76 16.27 8.78
N LYS A 423 -42.97 16.25 8.29
CA LYS A 423 -43.96 15.19 8.53
C LYS A 423 -44.50 14.65 7.19
N CYS A 424 -44.45 13.33 6.99
CA CYS A 424 -45.00 12.68 5.82
C CYS A 424 -46.55 12.76 5.81
N GLN A 425 -47.10 13.21 4.68
CA GLN A 425 -48.57 13.33 4.48
C GLN A 425 -49.10 12.34 3.43
N GLU A 426 -48.34 12.15 2.35
CA GLU A 426 -48.79 11.33 1.21
C GLU A 426 -47.59 10.65 0.55
N VAL A 427 -47.80 9.46 0.02
CA VAL A 427 -46.82 8.70 -0.78
C VAL A 427 -47.39 8.52 -2.17
N VAL A 428 -46.65 8.97 -3.19
CA VAL A 428 -47.04 8.83 -4.61
C VAL A 428 -46.25 7.67 -5.22
N LYS A 429 -46.99 6.78 -5.90
CA LYS A 429 -46.43 5.61 -6.56
C LYS A 429 -46.68 5.65 -8.06
N ASP A 430 -45.78 5.01 -8.82
CA ASP A 430 -46.00 4.73 -10.24
C ASP A 430 -46.98 3.56 -10.48
N ALA A 431 -47.23 3.22 -11.74
CA ALA A 431 -48.11 2.16 -12.14
C ALA A 431 -47.64 0.75 -11.67
N GLU A 432 -46.34 0.59 -11.45
CA GLU A 432 -45.69 -0.62 -10.97
C GLU A 432 -45.67 -0.72 -9.43
N GLY A 433 -46.11 0.35 -8.73
CA GLY A 433 -46.16 0.41 -7.26
C GLY A 433 -44.87 0.92 -6.61
N ASN A 434 -43.91 1.40 -7.38
CA ASN A 434 -42.67 1.99 -6.84
C ASN A 434 -42.96 3.40 -6.32
N ILE A 435 -42.34 3.75 -5.21
CA ILE A 435 -42.41 5.12 -4.64
C ILE A 435 -41.60 6.07 -5.51
N VAL A 436 -42.25 7.08 -6.07
CA VAL A 436 -41.66 8.10 -6.94
C VAL A 436 -41.60 9.45 -6.29
N GLU A 437 -42.48 9.75 -5.34
CA GLU A 437 -42.50 11.00 -4.60
C GLU A 437 -43.11 10.81 -3.20
N ILE A 438 -42.56 11.56 -2.23
CA ILE A 438 -43.11 11.63 -0.87
C ILE A 438 -43.48 13.10 -0.62
N LYS A 439 -44.75 13.34 -0.26
CA LYS A 439 -45.22 14.68 0.07
C LYS A 439 -45.26 14.88 1.58
N CYS A 440 -44.59 15.94 2.02
CA CYS A 440 -44.43 16.29 3.43
C CYS A 440 -44.87 17.74 3.70
N THR A 441 -45.14 18.03 4.95
CA THR A 441 -45.18 19.42 5.47
C THR A 441 -43.95 19.65 6.36
N TYR A 442 -43.47 20.89 6.42
CA TYR A 442 -42.43 21.26 7.37
C TYR A 442 -43.00 22.07 8.53
N ASP A 443 -42.31 22.02 9.65
CA ASP A 443 -42.61 22.80 10.85
C ASP A 443 -41.72 24.07 10.85
N PRO A 444 -42.28 25.27 10.54
CA PRO A 444 -41.50 26.53 10.50
C PRO A 444 -40.82 26.89 11.82
N THR A 445 -41.36 26.41 12.95
CA THR A 445 -40.84 26.72 14.31
C THR A 445 -39.63 25.85 14.67
N SER A 446 -39.36 24.80 13.91
CA SER A 446 -38.30 23.85 14.16
C SER A 446 -36.93 24.24 13.56
N LYS A 447 -36.81 25.47 13.05
CA LYS A 447 -35.55 26.00 12.48
C LYS A 447 -34.45 26.01 13.55
N PRO A 448 -33.20 25.60 13.22
CA PRO A 448 -32.07 25.73 14.15
C PRO A 448 -31.92 27.19 14.65
N GLY A 449 -31.80 27.37 15.94
CA GLY A 449 -31.65 28.70 16.59
C GLY A 449 -32.94 29.51 16.74
N ALA A 450 -34.10 28.99 16.34
CA ALA A 450 -35.40 29.64 16.52
C ALA A 450 -36.14 29.07 17.74
N GLY A 451 -36.01 29.68 18.89
CA GLY A 451 -36.86 29.40 20.05
C GLY A 451 -36.64 28.02 20.71
N GLU A 452 -37.72 27.35 21.08
CA GLU A 452 -37.66 26.05 21.73
C GLU A 452 -37.23 24.97 20.73
N TRP A 453 -36.08 24.34 21.01
CA TRP A 453 -35.56 23.24 20.20
C TRP A 453 -36.39 21.97 20.38
N ARG A 454 -37.24 21.66 19.40
CA ARG A 454 -38.02 20.42 19.38
C ARG A 454 -37.14 19.28 18.82
N THR A 455 -37.01 18.19 19.55
CA THR A 455 -36.26 17.04 19.14
C THR A 455 -37.16 15.94 18.54
N VAL A 456 -36.68 15.29 17.50
CA VAL A 456 -37.25 14.06 16.91
C VAL A 456 -36.19 12.97 16.90
N LYS A 457 -36.62 11.70 16.92
CA LYS A 457 -35.68 10.58 17.02
C LYS A 457 -34.85 10.36 15.75
N GLY A 458 -35.37 10.79 14.60
CA GLY A 458 -34.73 10.56 13.30
C GLY A 458 -34.19 11.83 12.68
N THR A 459 -32.97 11.77 12.14
CA THR A 459 -32.39 12.79 11.26
C THR A 459 -31.89 12.11 10.00
N ILE A 460 -32.31 12.63 8.83
CA ILE A 460 -31.90 12.13 7.53
C ILE A 460 -31.19 13.22 6.73
N HIS A 461 -30.28 12.81 5.85
CA HIS A 461 -29.62 13.73 4.92
C HIS A 461 -30.44 13.91 3.65
N TRP A 462 -30.16 14.97 2.93
CA TRP A 462 -30.94 15.41 1.79
C TRP A 462 -30.11 16.36 0.91
N VAL A 463 -30.56 16.61 -0.31
CA VAL A 463 -30.04 17.67 -1.19
C VAL A 463 -31.21 18.34 -1.94
N SER A 464 -31.09 19.64 -2.23
CA SER A 464 -32.09 20.36 -3.05
C SER A 464 -32.12 19.80 -4.48
N THR A 465 -33.29 19.49 -5.01
CA THR A 465 -33.42 19.04 -6.42
C THR A 465 -32.96 20.09 -7.43
N GLU A 466 -33.14 21.37 -7.09
CA GLU A 466 -32.79 22.50 -7.96
C GLU A 466 -31.28 22.78 -8.00
N HIS A 467 -30.59 22.55 -6.91
CA HIS A 467 -29.16 22.92 -6.75
C HIS A 467 -28.20 21.72 -6.77
N ALA A 468 -28.72 20.51 -6.55
CA ALA A 468 -27.89 19.31 -6.53
C ALA A 468 -27.24 19.03 -7.90
N LYS A 469 -26.07 18.44 -7.84
CA LYS A 469 -25.35 17.96 -9.03
C LYS A 469 -25.29 16.45 -9.05
N GLU A 470 -25.54 15.86 -10.20
CA GLU A 470 -25.36 14.41 -10.41
C GLU A 470 -23.86 14.08 -10.33
N VAL A 471 -23.53 13.00 -9.64
CA VAL A 471 -22.17 12.48 -9.51
C VAL A 471 -22.16 10.97 -9.74
N GLU A 472 -21.09 10.46 -10.35
CA GLU A 472 -20.83 9.03 -10.46
C GLU A 472 -20.18 8.54 -9.17
N LEU A 473 -20.69 7.42 -8.65
CA LEU A 473 -20.17 6.74 -7.48
C LEU A 473 -19.60 5.38 -7.89
N ARG A 474 -18.30 5.21 -7.69
CA ARG A 474 -17.62 3.92 -7.88
C ARG A 474 -17.53 3.21 -6.52
N LEU A 475 -18.41 2.25 -6.31
CA LEU A 475 -18.53 1.52 -5.06
C LEU A 475 -17.57 0.33 -5.09
N TYR A 476 -16.34 0.55 -4.65
CA TYR A 476 -15.32 -0.48 -4.58
C TYR A 476 -15.48 -1.38 -3.35
N ASP A 477 -15.30 -2.68 -3.55
CA ASP A 477 -15.19 -3.70 -2.52
C ASP A 477 -13.89 -4.49 -2.70
N LYS A 478 -13.72 -5.59 -1.97
CA LYS A 478 -12.58 -6.51 -2.07
C LYS A 478 -12.52 -7.13 -3.46
N LEU A 479 -11.30 -7.22 -4.01
CA LEU A 479 -11.08 -7.83 -5.32
C LEU A 479 -11.33 -9.36 -5.31
N PHE A 480 -11.08 -10.03 -4.17
CA PHE A 480 -11.24 -11.47 -4.01
C PHE A 480 -12.26 -11.81 -2.93
N THR A 481 -12.92 -12.95 -3.10
CA THR A 481 -13.90 -13.49 -2.15
C THR A 481 -13.29 -14.40 -1.10
N GLU A 482 -12.10 -14.98 -1.37
CA GLU A 482 -11.40 -15.88 -0.45
C GLU A 482 -10.46 -15.11 0.48
N ALA A 483 -10.57 -15.38 1.77
CA ALA A 483 -9.76 -14.69 2.78
C ALA A 483 -8.27 -15.09 2.71
N GLN A 484 -7.99 -16.36 2.42
CA GLN A 484 -6.63 -16.90 2.45
C GLN A 484 -6.06 -17.14 1.03
N MET A 485 -5.98 -16.06 0.24
CA MET A 485 -5.49 -16.14 -1.15
C MET A 485 -4.06 -16.72 -1.30
N GLY A 486 -3.28 -16.73 -0.22
CA GLY A 486 -1.96 -17.39 -0.19
C GLY A 486 -2.01 -18.91 0.01
N GLN A 487 -3.16 -19.48 0.34
CA GLN A 487 -3.36 -20.89 0.68
C GLN A 487 -4.42 -21.58 -0.19
N ILE A 488 -4.71 -21.04 -1.37
CA ILE A 488 -5.60 -21.72 -2.33
C ILE A 488 -5.00 -23.09 -2.70
N PRO A 489 -5.85 -24.12 -2.92
CA PRO A 489 -5.39 -25.46 -3.28
C PRO A 489 -4.47 -25.47 -4.51
N GLU A 490 -3.51 -26.38 -4.51
CA GLU A 490 -2.61 -26.56 -5.64
C GLU A 490 -3.39 -26.98 -6.91
N GLY A 491 -3.15 -26.27 -8.00
CA GLY A 491 -3.85 -26.49 -9.27
C GLY A 491 -5.12 -25.68 -9.48
N GLU A 492 -5.59 -24.96 -8.47
CA GLU A 492 -6.69 -24.02 -8.65
C GLU A 492 -6.22 -22.67 -9.19
N ASP A 493 -7.05 -22.11 -10.09
CA ASP A 493 -6.80 -20.77 -10.63
C ASP A 493 -7.28 -19.71 -9.64
N TYR A 494 -6.36 -18.88 -9.14
CA TYR A 494 -6.71 -17.79 -8.21
C TYR A 494 -7.75 -16.81 -8.77
N LYS A 495 -7.90 -16.73 -10.10
CA LYS A 495 -8.91 -15.91 -10.77
C LYS A 495 -10.34 -16.39 -10.55
N SER A 496 -10.54 -17.66 -10.20
CA SER A 496 -11.87 -18.19 -9.84
C SER A 496 -12.45 -17.57 -8.56
N TYR A 497 -11.61 -16.94 -7.76
CA TYR A 497 -11.98 -16.23 -6.53
C TYR A 497 -12.17 -14.72 -6.71
N LEU A 498 -12.13 -14.21 -7.95
CA LEU A 498 -12.43 -12.80 -8.21
C LEU A 498 -13.86 -12.47 -7.81
N ASN A 499 -14.04 -11.36 -7.10
CA ASN A 499 -15.35 -10.87 -6.70
C ASN A 499 -16.02 -10.13 -7.88
N PRO A 500 -17.11 -10.65 -8.45
CA PRO A 500 -17.79 -10.01 -9.57
C PRO A 500 -18.41 -8.66 -9.19
N GLU A 501 -18.68 -8.43 -7.90
CA GLU A 501 -19.22 -7.18 -7.36
C GLU A 501 -18.13 -6.27 -6.74
N SER A 502 -16.87 -6.51 -7.07
CA SER A 502 -15.75 -5.72 -6.57
C SER A 502 -15.80 -4.24 -7.00
N LEU A 503 -16.57 -3.93 -8.03
CA LEU A 503 -16.89 -2.57 -8.49
C LEU A 503 -18.34 -2.51 -8.92
N VAL A 504 -19.13 -1.68 -8.24
CA VAL A 504 -20.51 -1.34 -8.63
C VAL A 504 -20.56 0.14 -8.97
N LEU A 505 -21.09 0.47 -10.15
CA LEU A 505 -21.31 1.85 -10.56
C LEU A 505 -22.70 2.29 -10.14
N ALA A 506 -22.78 3.44 -9.48
CA ALA A 506 -24.01 4.07 -9.04
C ALA A 506 -24.01 5.56 -9.37
N LYS A 507 -25.16 6.18 -9.26
CA LYS A 507 -25.34 7.62 -9.38
C LYS A 507 -25.84 8.16 -8.05
N GLY A 508 -25.46 9.40 -7.75
CA GLY A 508 -25.95 10.14 -6.60
C GLY A 508 -26.15 11.60 -6.93
N TYR A 509 -26.79 12.33 -6.03
CA TYR A 509 -26.92 13.77 -6.08
C TYR A 509 -26.20 14.40 -4.91
N ALA A 510 -25.30 15.34 -5.20
CA ALA A 510 -24.44 16.01 -4.22
C ALA A 510 -24.86 17.46 -4.00
N GLU A 511 -24.72 17.95 -2.79
CA GLU A 511 -24.80 19.38 -2.50
C GLU A 511 -23.69 20.14 -3.26
N PRO A 512 -23.92 21.39 -3.71
CA PRO A 512 -22.96 22.13 -4.54
C PRO A 512 -21.57 22.29 -3.89
N ALA A 513 -21.50 22.48 -2.59
CA ALA A 513 -20.25 22.73 -1.86
C ALA A 513 -19.25 21.57 -1.97
N LEU A 514 -19.71 20.34 -2.16
CA LEU A 514 -18.82 19.18 -2.36
C LEU A 514 -17.90 19.36 -3.58
N LEU A 515 -18.43 19.95 -4.66
CA LEU A 515 -17.69 20.06 -5.92
C LEU A 515 -16.55 21.08 -5.86
N GLU A 516 -16.61 21.98 -4.87
CA GLU A 516 -15.61 23.01 -4.58
C GLU A 516 -14.56 22.52 -3.56
N ASP A 517 -14.71 21.29 -3.02
CA ASP A 517 -13.74 20.74 -2.07
C ASP A 517 -12.37 20.51 -2.73
N ASN A 518 -11.33 21.08 -2.12
CA ASN A 518 -9.94 21.00 -2.56
C ASN A 518 -9.05 20.46 -1.42
N SER A 519 -9.60 19.73 -0.45
CA SER A 519 -8.85 19.17 0.68
C SER A 519 -7.76 18.18 0.26
N GLY A 520 -7.91 17.56 -0.91
CA GLY A 520 -6.97 16.58 -1.44
C GLY A 520 -7.02 15.21 -0.73
N ILE A 521 -7.97 15.02 0.19
CA ILE A 521 -8.23 13.76 0.90
C ILE A 521 -9.67 13.30 0.67
N ALA A 522 -9.97 12.05 1.03
CA ALA A 522 -11.33 11.55 0.98
C ALA A 522 -12.24 12.35 1.92
N VAL A 523 -13.45 12.67 1.45
CA VAL A 523 -14.47 13.38 2.21
C VAL A 523 -15.50 12.39 2.74
N GLN A 524 -16.22 12.76 3.80
CA GLN A 524 -17.31 11.96 4.31
C GLN A 524 -18.63 12.35 3.61
N PHE A 525 -19.26 11.41 2.91
CA PHE A 525 -20.67 11.53 2.57
C PHE A 525 -21.47 11.14 3.79
N GLU A 526 -22.10 12.13 4.41
CA GLU A 526 -22.75 12.00 5.71
C GLU A 526 -23.75 10.83 5.73
N ARG A 527 -23.59 9.94 6.69
CA ARG A 527 -24.37 8.70 6.88
C ARG A 527 -24.14 7.62 5.81
N VAL A 528 -23.30 7.85 4.80
CA VAL A 528 -23.04 6.94 3.66
C VAL A 528 -21.67 6.27 3.77
N GLY A 529 -20.60 7.05 3.78
CA GLY A 529 -19.22 6.52 3.79
C GLY A 529 -18.19 7.60 3.49
N TYR A 530 -16.95 7.17 3.27
CA TYR A 530 -15.86 8.04 2.82
C TYR A 530 -15.61 7.82 1.34
N PHE A 531 -15.45 8.92 0.62
CA PHE A 531 -15.29 8.94 -0.84
C PHE A 531 -14.18 9.88 -1.26
N PHE A 532 -13.42 9.48 -2.24
CA PHE A 532 -12.33 10.25 -2.82
C PHE A 532 -12.66 10.68 -4.24
N LYS A 533 -12.41 11.94 -4.56
CA LYS A 533 -12.62 12.48 -5.92
C LYS A 533 -11.61 11.83 -6.87
N ASP A 534 -12.10 11.04 -7.81
CA ASP A 534 -11.25 10.34 -8.77
C ASP A 534 -10.60 11.34 -9.77
N PRO A 535 -9.34 11.10 -10.19
CA PRO A 535 -8.70 11.87 -11.26
C PRO A 535 -9.46 11.91 -12.60
N ASP A 536 -10.34 10.94 -12.87
CA ASP A 536 -11.19 10.95 -14.06
C ASP A 536 -12.29 12.03 -14.02
N SER A 537 -12.45 12.73 -12.89
CA SER A 537 -13.44 13.81 -12.77
C SER A 537 -13.13 14.97 -13.70
N THR A 538 -14.18 15.47 -14.36
CA THR A 538 -14.15 16.68 -15.16
C THR A 538 -15.14 17.71 -14.59
N PRO A 539 -15.12 18.99 -15.00
CA PRO A 539 -16.09 20.00 -14.57
C PRO A 539 -17.56 19.62 -14.81
N ASP A 540 -17.81 18.80 -15.85
CA ASP A 540 -19.15 18.36 -16.23
C ASP A 540 -19.50 16.95 -15.74
N HIS A 541 -18.53 16.20 -15.22
CA HIS A 541 -18.71 14.82 -14.77
C HIS A 541 -17.81 14.51 -13.56
N PHE A 542 -18.38 14.56 -12.39
CA PHE A 542 -17.68 14.25 -11.14
C PHE A 542 -17.78 12.78 -10.80
N VAL A 543 -16.64 12.20 -10.48
CA VAL A 543 -16.50 10.77 -10.11
C VAL A 543 -15.91 10.68 -8.71
N PHE A 544 -16.54 9.86 -7.86
CA PHE A 544 -16.09 9.61 -6.50
C PHE A 544 -15.89 8.12 -6.24
N ASN A 545 -14.71 7.76 -5.77
CA ASN A 545 -14.35 6.41 -5.37
C ASN A 545 -14.69 6.18 -3.91
N LYS A 546 -15.46 5.14 -3.62
CA LYS A 546 -15.68 4.71 -2.23
C LYS A 546 -14.36 4.25 -1.61
N THR A 547 -13.91 5.00 -0.61
CA THR A 547 -12.69 4.69 0.15
C THR A 547 -12.97 3.62 1.19
N THR A 548 -13.91 3.88 2.11
CA THR A 548 -14.32 2.92 3.14
C THR A 548 -15.71 3.28 3.69
N SER A 549 -16.32 2.34 4.42
CA SER A 549 -17.61 2.55 5.09
C SER A 549 -17.45 3.29 6.42
N LEU A 550 -18.56 3.85 6.95
CA LEU A 550 -18.59 4.53 8.26
C LEU A 550 -18.48 3.55 9.44
N LYS A 551 -19.02 2.35 9.28
CA LYS A 551 -19.09 1.36 10.37
C LYS A 551 -17.87 0.46 10.34
N ASP A 552 -17.34 0.23 11.52
CA ASP A 552 -16.29 -0.74 11.75
C ASP A 552 -16.88 -2.12 11.99
N SER A 553 -16.35 -3.12 11.29
CA SER A 553 -16.61 -4.54 11.57
C SER A 553 -15.41 -5.22 12.25
N PHE A 554 -14.29 -4.50 12.40
CA PHE A 554 -13.10 -4.99 13.06
C PHE A 554 -13.31 -5.01 14.58
N LYS A 555 -12.97 -6.13 15.21
CA LYS A 555 -12.93 -6.29 16.67
C LYS A 555 -11.49 -6.61 17.07
N PHE A 556 -10.94 -5.80 17.96
CA PHE A 556 -9.63 -6.05 18.57
C PHE A 556 -9.64 -7.30 19.45
#